data_b7415775801c79d8fc332ed3343a7f62
#
_entry.id   b7415775801c79d8fc332ed3343a7f62
#
_cell.length_a   1.000
_cell.length_b   1.000
_cell.length_c   1.000
_cell.angle_alpha   90.00
_cell.angle_beta   90.00
_cell.angle_gamma   90.00
#
_symmetry.space_group_name_H-M   'P 1'
#
loop_
_entity.id
_entity.type
_entity.pdbx_description
1 polymer ?
#
loop_
_entity_poly.entity_id
_entity_poly.type
_entity_poly.pdbx_seq_one_letter_code
_entity_poly.pdbx_strand_id
1 'polypeptide(L)'
;MRTTPRAARRAAALAAGTALATLLAASPAGADAELPVVTARSESAPLFDDEAGQNSDADDPAIWRNPADPGRSLVMATAKEGGLRVYDLDARLVQSIAAPKPPSADDAPGRYNNVDLISGLRTSSGRADVAVVSDRGNDRLRIYRIDPSRPDAPLTDITDPAAAPVFSADQSEINDQQTAYGLGTWKDKASGRTYALVSQRERTRLALLELVPAADGKVGYRKVRTLDLPSSFRLPNGTSWTPCLEPGELPQVEGMVVDPATGTLYAGQEDIGIWRLRADLTGTPVLIDKTKEYGVPGTYDEATEECTPGADPGFGGEHLSADVEGLTLFEERDGDGYLLASSQGDNTFALYDREVGDANEYEGGFKVGAASSTLDSVEECDGAAILNAPLGTRYPRGLLVVQDGEETPGEQDRTATGFKFVDLGAVVDAADM
;
A
#
# COMPACT_ATOMS: atom_id res chain seq x y z
N MET A 1 -30.89 71.11 9.79
CA MET A 1 -31.51 71.56 8.53
C MET A 1 -31.85 70.28 7.78
N ARG A 2 -33.09 69.85 7.81
CA ARG A 2 -34.18 70.05 6.85
C ARG A 2 -33.67 69.72 5.47
N THR A 3 -34.21 68.83 4.67
CA THR A 3 -35.63 68.48 4.37
C THR A 3 -35.66 67.18 3.54
N THR A 4 -36.42 66.23 3.88
CA THR A 4 -37.67 65.65 3.34
C THR A 4 -37.78 65.23 1.84
N PRO A 5 -38.69 64.37 1.56
CA PRO A 5 -38.57 63.29 0.57
C PRO A 5 -39.43 63.55 -0.68
N ARG A 6 -39.28 62.69 -1.65
CA ARG A 6 -40.23 62.69 -2.81
C ARG A 6 -40.76 61.31 -3.15
N ALA A 7 -42.06 61.25 -3.18
CA ALA A 7 -42.93 60.13 -3.32
C ALA A 7 -43.11 59.65 -4.79
N ALA A 8 -43.33 58.38 -4.88
CA ALA A 8 -44.21 57.57 -5.71
C ALA A 8 -44.63 58.02 -7.12
N ARG A 9 -44.51 57.14 -8.08
CA ARG A 9 -45.64 56.82 -9.02
C ARG A 9 -45.58 55.36 -9.44
N ARG A 10 -46.68 54.65 -9.17
CA ARG A 10 -46.98 53.32 -9.69
C ARG A 10 -47.35 53.43 -11.16
N ALA A 11 -46.80 52.54 -12.00
CA ALA A 11 -47.42 52.18 -13.27
C ALA A 11 -47.52 50.66 -13.33
N ALA A 12 -48.75 50.18 -13.38
CA ALA A 12 -49.07 48.80 -13.66
C ALA A 12 -48.98 48.56 -15.15
N ALA A 13 -48.20 47.54 -15.55
CA ALA A 13 -48.23 46.97 -16.88
C ALA A 13 -48.53 45.47 -16.77
N LEU A 14 -49.68 45.08 -17.27
CA LEU A 14 -50.00 43.69 -17.58
C LEU A 14 -49.04 43.16 -18.63
N ALA A 15 -48.30 42.12 -18.37
CA ALA A 15 -47.64 41.33 -19.38
C ALA A 15 -48.08 39.87 -19.28
N ALA A 16 -48.57 39.40 -20.39
CA ALA A 16 -49.06 38.03 -20.58
C ALA A 16 -47.93 37.00 -20.37
N GLY A 17 -48.21 36.02 -19.55
CA GLY A 17 -47.28 34.91 -19.29
C GLY A 17 -47.25 33.91 -20.46
N THR A 18 -46.12 33.82 -21.15
CA THR A 18 -45.73 32.63 -21.90
C THR A 18 -44.91 31.74 -20.99
N ALA A 19 -45.54 30.63 -20.57
CA ALA A 19 -44.83 29.58 -19.87
C ALA A 19 -43.86 28.88 -20.82
N LEU A 20 -42.59 29.18 -20.67
CA LEU A 20 -41.51 28.42 -21.30
C LEU A 20 -41.25 27.18 -20.44
N ALA A 21 -41.77 26.03 -20.88
CA ALA A 21 -41.43 24.75 -20.29
C ALA A 21 -39.95 24.45 -20.63
N THR A 22 -39.06 24.69 -19.70
CA THR A 22 -37.67 24.16 -19.74
C THR A 22 -37.75 22.66 -19.55
N LEU A 23 -37.64 21.90 -20.63
CA LEU A 23 -37.28 20.49 -20.58
C LEU A 23 -35.86 20.43 -19.99
N LEU A 24 -35.76 20.08 -18.73
CA LEU A 24 -34.56 19.54 -18.17
C LEU A 24 -34.30 18.21 -18.90
N ALA A 25 -33.41 18.24 -19.87
CA ALA A 25 -32.83 17.03 -20.38
C ALA A 25 -32.05 16.44 -19.19
N ALA A 26 -32.50 15.32 -18.62
CA ALA A 26 -31.70 14.48 -17.79
C ALA A 26 -30.51 14.06 -18.66
N SER A 27 -29.32 14.49 -18.30
CA SER A 27 -28.11 13.89 -18.83
C SER A 27 -28.22 12.39 -18.58
N PRO A 28 -27.91 11.53 -19.57
CA PRO A 28 -27.78 10.11 -19.28
C PRO A 28 -26.72 9.98 -18.18
N ALA A 29 -26.98 9.16 -17.17
CA ALA A 29 -25.97 8.71 -16.22
C ALA A 29 -24.76 8.31 -17.04
N GLY A 30 -23.61 8.93 -16.76
CA GLY A 30 -22.40 8.70 -17.53
C GLY A 30 -22.15 7.19 -17.55
N ALA A 31 -21.89 6.64 -18.72
CA ALA A 31 -21.18 5.39 -18.82
C ALA A 31 -19.90 5.56 -18.00
N ASP A 32 -19.61 4.66 -17.07
CA ASP A 32 -18.35 4.63 -16.34
C ASP A 32 -17.23 4.81 -17.37
N ALA A 33 -16.47 5.89 -17.26
CA ALA A 33 -15.38 6.14 -18.18
C ALA A 33 -14.39 5.01 -17.97
N GLU A 34 -14.06 4.28 -19.03
CA GLU A 34 -13.08 3.21 -18.98
C GLU A 34 -11.76 3.79 -18.45
N LEU A 35 -11.20 3.18 -17.39
CA LEU A 35 -9.96 3.64 -16.80
C LEU A 35 -8.82 3.62 -17.83
N PRO A 36 -7.93 4.60 -17.83
CA PRO A 36 -6.78 4.62 -18.70
C PRO A 36 -5.87 3.42 -18.43
N VAL A 37 -5.23 2.93 -19.48
CA VAL A 37 -4.31 1.81 -19.43
C VAL A 37 -2.90 2.30 -19.70
N VAL A 38 -1.98 2.02 -18.78
CA VAL A 38 -0.54 2.21 -18.97
C VAL A 38 0.13 0.86 -19.14
N THR A 39 1.40 0.83 -19.56
CA THR A 39 2.14 -0.42 -19.73
C THR A 39 3.49 -0.36 -19.06
N ALA A 40 3.96 -1.51 -18.56
CA ALA A 40 5.30 -1.61 -18.00
C ALA A 40 6.37 -1.46 -19.09
N ARG A 41 7.56 -0.98 -18.71
CA ARG A 41 8.76 -0.94 -19.57
C ARG A 41 9.65 -2.16 -19.43
N SER A 42 9.60 -2.82 -18.31
CA SER A 42 10.34 -4.04 -17.98
C SER A 42 9.70 -4.73 -16.79
N GLU A 43 9.99 -5.99 -16.64
CA GLU A 43 9.58 -6.82 -15.52
C GLU A 43 10.78 -7.61 -14.96
N SER A 44 10.66 -8.08 -13.73
CA SER A 44 11.62 -9.00 -13.14
C SER A 44 11.55 -10.38 -13.85
N ALA A 45 12.58 -11.19 -13.66
CA ALA A 45 12.40 -12.61 -13.96
C ALA A 45 11.32 -13.20 -13.04
N PRO A 46 10.48 -14.12 -13.54
CA PRO A 46 9.42 -14.73 -12.77
C PRO A 46 9.94 -15.36 -11.47
N LEU A 47 9.17 -15.24 -10.42
CA LEU A 47 9.39 -15.93 -9.14
C LEU A 47 8.39 -17.07 -9.06
N PHE A 48 8.89 -18.30 -9.00
CA PHE A 48 8.04 -19.47 -8.97
C PHE A 48 7.84 -19.97 -7.54
N ASP A 49 6.62 -20.37 -7.20
CA ASP A 49 6.25 -20.88 -5.90
C ASP A 49 6.96 -22.18 -5.49
N ASP A 50 7.50 -22.93 -6.44
CA ASP A 50 8.28 -24.15 -6.23
C ASP A 50 9.80 -23.91 -6.10
N GLU A 51 10.26 -22.66 -6.16
CA GLU A 51 11.69 -22.29 -6.03
C GLU A 51 12.11 -21.99 -4.57
N ALA A 52 13.42 -22.02 -4.35
CA ALA A 52 14.09 -21.58 -3.12
C ALA A 52 13.52 -22.13 -1.78
N GLY A 53 12.98 -23.32 -1.80
CA GLY A 53 12.42 -23.96 -0.58
C GLY A 53 10.92 -23.85 -0.46
N GLN A 54 10.24 -23.51 -1.57
CA GLN A 54 8.79 -23.35 -1.74
C GLN A 54 8.31 -21.92 -1.45
N ASN A 55 7.27 -21.48 -2.16
CA ASN A 55 6.61 -20.17 -2.03
C ASN A 55 7.54 -18.94 -2.23
N SER A 56 8.34 -18.95 -3.30
CA SER A 56 8.96 -17.73 -3.80
C SER A 56 7.89 -16.96 -4.56
N ASP A 57 7.24 -16.04 -3.87
CA ASP A 57 6.07 -15.33 -4.31
C ASP A 57 6.30 -13.83 -4.10
N ALA A 58 6.23 -13.05 -5.18
CA ALA A 58 6.41 -11.60 -5.13
C ALA A 58 5.34 -10.96 -4.22
N ASP A 59 5.74 -9.93 -3.49
CA ASP A 59 4.85 -9.26 -2.54
C ASP A 59 4.99 -7.73 -2.68
N ASP A 60 5.86 -7.09 -1.94
CA ASP A 60 5.90 -5.64 -1.83
C ASP A 60 7.25 -5.05 -2.28
N PRO A 61 7.25 -4.00 -3.14
CA PRO A 61 8.44 -3.30 -3.57
C PRO A 61 8.69 -2.00 -2.80
N ALA A 62 9.96 -1.55 -2.77
CA ALA A 62 10.35 -0.21 -2.34
C ALA A 62 11.50 0.34 -3.20
N ILE A 63 11.45 1.62 -3.58
CA ILE A 63 12.39 2.23 -4.51
C ILE A 63 13.37 3.13 -3.76
N TRP A 64 14.65 2.71 -3.69
CA TRP A 64 15.71 3.54 -3.14
C TRP A 64 16.37 4.37 -4.23
N ARG A 65 16.30 5.69 -4.06
CA ARG A 65 17.00 6.63 -4.95
C ARG A 65 18.45 6.80 -4.54
N ASN A 66 19.38 6.45 -5.43
CA ASN A 66 20.79 6.70 -5.20
C ASN A 66 21.08 8.21 -5.27
N PRO A 67 21.49 8.85 -4.16
CA PRO A 67 21.69 10.29 -4.15
C PRO A 67 22.93 10.75 -4.97
N ALA A 68 23.91 9.86 -5.18
CA ALA A 68 25.11 10.16 -5.93
C ALA A 68 24.95 9.93 -7.45
N ASP A 69 24.17 8.93 -7.82
CA ASP A 69 23.88 8.59 -9.22
C ASP A 69 22.47 8.00 -9.32
N PRO A 70 21.46 8.84 -9.62
CA PRO A 70 20.06 8.38 -9.72
C PRO A 70 19.83 7.29 -10.75
N GLY A 71 20.66 7.19 -11.79
CA GLY A 71 20.60 6.11 -12.77
C GLY A 71 21.04 4.73 -12.21
N ARG A 72 21.59 4.69 -11.00
CA ARG A 72 21.98 3.49 -10.25
C ARG A 72 21.13 3.31 -8.99
N SER A 73 19.91 3.78 -9.02
CA SER A 73 18.91 3.50 -7.99
C SER A 73 18.53 2.03 -7.98
N LEU A 74 17.96 1.55 -6.89
CA LEU A 74 17.66 0.14 -6.67
C LEU A 74 16.20 -0.01 -6.23
N VAL A 75 15.64 -1.15 -6.57
CA VAL A 75 14.34 -1.62 -6.06
C VAL A 75 14.61 -2.79 -5.14
N MET A 76 14.16 -2.69 -3.89
CA MET A 76 14.10 -3.79 -2.94
C MET A 76 12.70 -4.36 -3.01
N ALA A 77 12.58 -5.68 -3.05
CA ALA A 77 11.29 -6.33 -3.19
C ALA A 77 11.26 -7.64 -2.39
N THR A 78 10.20 -7.84 -1.65
CA THR A 78 9.98 -9.07 -0.89
C THR A 78 9.45 -10.17 -1.80
N ALA A 79 9.76 -11.40 -1.46
CA ALA A 79 9.37 -12.58 -2.20
C ALA A 79 8.94 -13.70 -1.24
N LYS A 80 8.17 -13.34 -0.25
CA LYS A 80 7.65 -14.21 0.82
C LYS A 80 8.75 -15.15 1.35
N GLU A 81 8.62 -16.47 1.28
CA GLU A 81 9.66 -17.42 1.70
C GLU A 81 10.91 -17.38 0.82
N GLY A 82 10.81 -16.86 -0.40
CA GLY A 82 11.94 -16.56 -1.26
C GLY A 82 12.89 -15.48 -0.71
N GLY A 83 12.46 -14.71 0.31
CA GLY A 83 13.26 -13.70 0.98
C GLY A 83 13.21 -12.32 0.32
N LEU A 84 14.35 -11.63 0.24
CA LEU A 84 14.45 -10.28 -0.30
C LEU A 84 15.24 -10.25 -1.60
N ARG A 85 14.71 -9.58 -2.60
CA ARG A 85 15.32 -9.33 -3.90
C ARG A 85 15.75 -7.88 -4.01
N VAL A 86 16.83 -7.62 -4.72
CA VAL A 86 17.26 -6.28 -5.11
C VAL A 86 17.41 -6.25 -6.61
N TYR A 87 16.76 -5.31 -7.25
CA TYR A 87 16.80 -5.12 -8.70
C TYR A 87 17.42 -3.78 -9.08
N ASP A 88 18.04 -3.74 -10.26
CA ASP A 88 18.39 -2.47 -10.91
C ASP A 88 17.16 -1.85 -11.62
N LEU A 89 17.35 -0.68 -12.23
CA LEU A 89 16.27 0.00 -12.97
C LEU A 89 15.87 -0.69 -14.28
N ASP A 90 16.59 -1.72 -14.69
CA ASP A 90 16.23 -2.58 -15.83
C ASP A 90 15.50 -3.87 -15.38
N ALA A 91 15.07 -3.92 -14.13
CA ALA A 91 14.46 -5.08 -13.48
C ALA A 91 15.38 -6.32 -13.40
N ARG A 92 16.70 -6.14 -13.50
CA ARG A 92 17.66 -7.24 -13.38
C ARG A 92 18.02 -7.47 -11.92
N LEU A 93 18.03 -8.73 -11.51
CA LEU A 93 18.42 -9.14 -10.17
C LEU A 93 19.87 -8.78 -9.88
N VAL A 94 20.09 -7.98 -8.84
CA VAL A 94 21.42 -7.57 -8.33
C VAL A 94 21.83 -8.40 -7.12
N GLN A 95 20.89 -8.64 -6.20
CA GLN A 95 21.15 -9.40 -4.98
C GLN A 95 19.92 -10.19 -4.57
N SER A 96 20.12 -11.40 -4.10
CA SER A 96 19.10 -12.23 -3.45
C SER A 96 19.54 -12.55 -2.03
N ILE A 97 18.64 -12.32 -1.07
CA ILE A 97 18.84 -12.62 0.35
C ILE A 97 17.78 -13.61 0.77
N ALA A 98 18.17 -14.83 1.09
CA ALA A 98 17.23 -15.85 1.52
C ALA A 98 16.54 -15.47 2.84
N ALA A 99 15.28 -15.83 2.98
CA ALA A 99 14.58 -15.74 4.25
C ALA A 99 15.26 -16.63 5.32
N PRO A 100 15.16 -16.28 6.59
CA PRO A 100 15.75 -17.07 7.67
C PRO A 100 15.19 -18.50 7.69
N LYS A 101 16.06 -19.45 8.00
CA LYS A 101 15.61 -20.83 8.23
C LYS A 101 14.78 -20.91 9.51
N PRO A 102 13.88 -21.90 9.61
CA PRO A 102 13.13 -22.11 10.83
C PRO A 102 14.09 -22.39 12.02
N PRO A 103 13.79 -21.90 13.22
CA PRO A 103 14.60 -22.16 14.42
C PRO A 103 14.73 -23.65 14.75
N SER A 104 13.68 -24.43 14.52
CA SER A 104 13.67 -25.90 14.61
C SER A 104 12.89 -26.51 13.44
N ALA A 105 12.84 -27.83 13.33
CA ALA A 105 12.12 -28.52 12.27
C ALA A 105 10.58 -28.36 12.36
N ASP A 106 10.09 -28.02 13.54
CA ASP A 106 8.65 -27.87 13.82
C ASP A 106 8.20 -26.39 13.77
N ASP A 107 9.14 -25.46 13.53
CA ASP A 107 8.86 -24.04 13.50
C ASP A 107 8.68 -23.52 12.05
N ALA A 108 7.98 -22.41 11.89
CA ALA A 108 7.85 -21.76 10.60
C ALA A 108 9.19 -21.16 10.11
N PRO A 109 9.49 -21.22 8.81
CA PRO A 109 10.61 -20.48 8.22
C PRO A 109 10.33 -18.99 8.24
N GLY A 110 11.38 -18.18 8.03
CA GLY A 110 11.20 -16.75 7.75
C GLY A 110 10.36 -16.56 6.49
N ARG A 111 9.50 -15.55 6.52
CA ARG A 111 8.65 -15.15 5.40
C ARG A 111 8.58 -13.62 5.36
N TYR A 112 9.11 -13.04 4.28
CA TYR A 112 9.20 -11.59 4.13
C TYR A 112 7.96 -11.08 3.40
N ASN A 113 7.19 -10.24 4.11
CA ASN A 113 5.95 -9.69 3.58
C ASN A 113 6.20 -8.31 2.95
N ASN A 114 6.30 -7.26 3.73
CA ASN A 114 6.48 -5.91 3.18
C ASN A 114 7.90 -5.39 3.39
N VAL A 115 8.29 -4.42 2.56
CA VAL A 115 9.55 -3.67 2.68
C VAL A 115 9.30 -2.16 2.55
N ASP A 116 9.91 -1.36 3.42
CA ASP A 116 9.92 0.09 3.26
C ASP A 116 11.28 0.68 3.63
N LEU A 117 11.52 1.96 3.30
CA LEU A 117 12.83 2.57 3.30
C LEU A 117 12.93 3.73 4.30
N ILE A 118 14.10 3.85 4.91
CA ILE A 118 14.44 4.99 5.75
C ILE A 118 15.76 5.59 5.31
N SER A 119 15.74 6.86 4.94
CA SER A 119 16.94 7.59 4.61
C SER A 119 17.58 8.21 5.86
N GLY A 120 18.90 8.01 6.01
CA GLY A 120 19.72 8.61 7.06
C GLY A 120 19.32 8.19 8.47
N LEU A 121 18.95 6.93 8.68
CA LEU A 121 18.73 6.35 10.01
C LEU A 121 19.99 6.47 10.87
N ARG A 122 19.83 6.88 12.13
CA ARG A 122 20.93 6.94 13.08
C ARG A 122 21.27 5.52 13.57
N THR A 123 22.54 5.14 13.44
CA THR A 123 23.13 3.93 14.03
C THR A 123 24.27 4.30 14.98
N SER A 124 24.80 3.36 15.73
CA SER A 124 25.99 3.60 16.57
C SER A 124 27.26 3.88 15.76
N SER A 125 27.30 3.53 14.46
CA SER A 125 28.41 3.79 13.55
C SER A 125 28.19 4.97 12.59
N GLY A 126 27.14 5.79 12.78
CA GLY A 126 26.81 6.94 11.94
C GLY A 126 25.41 6.89 11.37
N ARG A 127 25.19 7.49 10.19
CA ARG A 127 23.92 7.45 9.48
C ARG A 127 23.97 6.45 8.33
N ALA A 128 22.87 5.82 8.06
CA ALA A 128 22.72 4.88 6.93
C ALA A 128 21.32 4.97 6.34
N ASP A 129 21.21 4.77 5.03
CA ASP A 129 19.95 4.41 4.41
C ASP A 129 19.70 2.93 4.66
N VAL A 130 18.48 2.58 4.96
CA VAL A 130 18.10 1.20 5.29
C VAL A 130 16.80 0.79 4.63
N ALA A 131 16.70 -0.50 4.30
CA ALA A 131 15.46 -1.19 4.06
C ALA A 131 15.01 -1.87 5.35
N VAL A 132 13.76 -1.71 5.70
CA VAL A 132 13.09 -2.39 6.82
C VAL A 132 12.11 -3.38 6.22
N VAL A 133 12.15 -4.61 6.68
CA VAL A 133 11.34 -5.73 6.16
C VAL A 133 10.57 -6.37 7.31
N SER A 134 9.29 -6.66 7.12
CA SER A 134 8.53 -7.49 8.04
C SER A 134 8.82 -8.98 7.77
N ASP A 135 9.35 -9.68 8.77
CA ASP A 135 9.58 -11.13 8.75
C ASP A 135 8.42 -11.80 9.48
N ARG A 136 7.35 -12.07 8.74
CA ARG A 136 6.11 -12.67 9.22
C ARG A 136 6.36 -14.04 9.85
N GLY A 137 7.20 -14.87 9.24
CA GLY A 137 7.51 -16.20 9.75
C GLY A 137 8.17 -16.21 11.14
N ASN A 138 8.85 -15.12 11.52
CA ASN A 138 9.56 -15.01 12.81
C ASN A 138 9.03 -13.87 13.70
N ASP A 139 7.95 -13.20 13.32
CA ASP A 139 7.37 -12.06 14.06
C ASP A 139 8.41 -10.96 14.36
N ARG A 140 9.20 -10.55 13.35
CA ARG A 140 10.31 -9.62 13.54
C ARG A 140 10.39 -8.60 12.41
N LEU A 141 11.08 -7.49 12.68
CA LEU A 141 11.62 -6.64 11.63
C LEU A 141 13.05 -7.06 11.31
N ARG A 142 13.38 -7.08 10.02
CA ARG A 142 14.74 -7.17 9.50
C ARG A 142 15.16 -5.81 8.97
N ILE A 143 16.38 -5.42 9.25
CA ILE A 143 16.90 -4.09 8.90
C ILE A 143 18.19 -4.27 8.11
N TYR A 144 18.18 -3.81 6.87
CA TYR A 144 19.28 -3.94 5.94
C TYR A 144 19.87 -2.57 5.63
N ARG A 145 21.16 -2.38 5.87
CA ARG A 145 21.89 -1.20 5.41
C ARG A 145 22.03 -1.25 3.90
N ILE A 146 21.78 -0.11 3.23
CA ILE A 146 22.02 0.07 1.79
C ILE A 146 23.39 0.69 1.60
N ASP A 147 24.27 0.01 0.85
CA ASP A 147 25.62 0.46 0.52
C ASP A 147 25.84 0.43 -1.00
N PRO A 148 25.69 1.56 -1.70
CA PRO A 148 25.85 1.62 -3.15
C PRO A 148 27.28 1.42 -3.63
N SER A 149 28.26 1.42 -2.74
CA SER A 149 29.66 1.10 -3.09
C SER A 149 29.89 -0.39 -3.33
N ARG A 150 28.92 -1.23 -2.99
CA ARG A 150 28.92 -2.68 -3.17
C ARG A 150 27.89 -3.08 -4.25
N PRO A 151 28.22 -2.90 -5.53
CA PRO A 151 27.22 -2.99 -6.61
C PRO A 151 26.54 -4.35 -6.71
N ASP A 152 27.24 -5.45 -6.39
CA ASP A 152 26.68 -6.82 -6.51
C ASP A 152 26.07 -7.35 -5.20
N ALA A 153 26.17 -6.61 -4.10
CA ALA A 153 25.64 -6.98 -2.80
C ALA A 153 25.39 -5.73 -1.94
N PRO A 154 24.47 -4.83 -2.38
CA PRO A 154 24.27 -3.54 -1.74
C PRO A 154 23.64 -3.62 -0.36
N LEU A 155 22.95 -4.70 -0.02
CA LEU A 155 22.31 -4.86 1.28
C LEU A 155 23.17 -5.69 2.26
N THR A 156 23.20 -5.22 3.51
CA THR A 156 23.83 -5.95 4.63
C THR A 156 22.89 -5.92 5.83
N ASP A 157 22.59 -7.09 6.39
CA ASP A 157 21.77 -7.21 7.60
C ASP A 157 22.45 -6.54 8.80
N ILE A 158 21.80 -5.54 9.35
CA ILE A 158 22.21 -4.82 10.55
C ILE A 158 21.17 -4.95 11.68
N THR A 159 20.27 -5.91 11.60
CA THR A 159 19.29 -6.18 12.66
C THR A 159 19.98 -6.54 13.97
N ASP A 160 19.51 -5.99 15.07
CA ASP A 160 19.94 -6.42 16.40
C ASP A 160 19.40 -7.84 16.67
N PRO A 161 20.26 -8.84 16.86
CA PRO A 161 19.80 -10.21 17.14
C PRO A 161 19.01 -10.33 18.44
N ALA A 162 19.13 -9.37 19.36
CA ALA A 162 18.41 -9.32 20.62
C ALA A 162 17.01 -8.65 20.50
N ALA A 163 16.62 -8.16 19.31
CA ALA A 163 15.30 -7.59 19.10
C ALA A 163 14.21 -8.63 19.40
N ALA A 164 13.23 -8.23 20.22
CA ALA A 164 12.12 -9.10 20.59
C ALA A 164 11.13 -9.28 19.41
N PRO A 165 10.30 -10.34 19.43
CA PRO A 165 9.15 -10.44 18.52
C PRO A 165 8.24 -9.20 18.61
N VAL A 166 7.54 -8.90 17.52
CA VAL A 166 6.69 -7.70 17.45
C VAL A 166 5.41 -7.90 18.25
N PHE A 167 4.71 -9.01 18.07
CA PHE A 167 3.41 -9.27 18.70
C PHE A 167 3.46 -10.44 19.67
N SER A 168 4.22 -11.49 19.36
CA SER A 168 4.24 -12.76 20.08
C SER A 168 5.11 -12.72 21.34
N ALA A 169 4.75 -13.46 22.35
CA ALA A 169 5.52 -13.60 23.58
C ALA A 169 6.57 -14.69 23.49
N ASP A 170 6.32 -15.75 22.73
CA ASP A 170 7.20 -16.91 22.60
C ASP A 170 7.05 -17.59 21.23
N GLN A 171 7.80 -18.68 21.01
CA GLN A 171 7.82 -19.40 19.74
C GLN A 171 6.49 -20.09 19.43
N SER A 172 5.73 -20.51 20.44
CA SER A 172 4.41 -21.13 20.22
C SER A 172 3.44 -20.13 19.59
N GLU A 173 3.42 -18.88 20.11
CA GLU A 173 2.59 -17.81 19.53
C GLU A 173 3.10 -17.37 18.15
N ILE A 174 4.42 -17.43 17.90
CA ILE A 174 4.94 -17.18 16.54
C ILE A 174 4.42 -18.25 15.58
N ASN A 175 4.38 -19.50 15.98
CA ASN A 175 3.91 -20.61 15.14
C ASN A 175 2.40 -20.53 14.83
N ASP A 176 1.61 -19.80 15.62
CA ASP A 176 0.22 -19.46 15.29
C ASP A 176 0.11 -18.49 14.12
N GLN A 177 1.24 -17.90 13.68
CA GLN A 177 1.39 -17.01 12.52
C GLN A 177 0.55 -15.71 12.55
N GLN A 178 0.04 -15.29 13.71
CA GLN A 178 -0.58 -13.98 13.90
C GLN A 178 0.50 -12.93 14.23
N THR A 179 1.37 -12.72 13.29
CA THR A 179 2.68 -12.09 13.45
C THR A 179 2.77 -10.77 12.67
N ALA A 180 3.99 -10.17 12.62
CA ALA A 180 4.27 -8.96 11.86
C ALA A 180 3.96 -9.15 10.37
N TYR A 181 3.13 -8.28 9.79
CA TYR A 181 2.58 -8.41 8.45
C TYR A 181 2.86 -7.14 7.63
N GLY A 182 1.89 -6.31 7.33
CA GLY A 182 2.06 -5.06 6.62
C GLY A 182 3.02 -4.08 7.32
N LEU A 183 3.69 -3.23 6.54
CA LEU A 183 4.74 -2.35 7.03
C LEU A 183 4.69 -0.98 6.38
N GLY A 184 4.86 0.07 7.17
CA GLY A 184 5.19 1.41 6.71
C GLY A 184 6.24 2.04 7.62
N THR A 185 7.07 2.92 7.11
CA THR A 185 8.07 3.62 7.91
C THR A 185 7.76 5.10 8.07
N TRP A 186 8.21 5.66 9.15
CA TRP A 186 7.99 7.06 9.46
C TRP A 186 9.16 7.71 10.18
N LYS A 187 9.60 8.84 9.66
CA LYS A 187 10.53 9.72 10.35
C LYS A 187 9.81 10.96 10.84
N ASP A 188 9.55 11.00 12.14
CA ASP A 188 8.92 12.16 12.77
C ASP A 188 9.85 13.38 12.69
N LYS A 189 9.45 14.37 11.94
CA LYS A 189 10.21 15.62 11.75
C LYS A 189 10.33 16.42 13.05
N ALA A 190 9.36 16.33 13.94
CA ALA A 190 9.35 17.11 15.18
C ALA A 190 10.35 16.57 16.21
N SER A 191 10.39 15.26 16.40
CA SER A 191 11.30 14.61 17.37
C SER A 191 12.62 14.15 16.75
N GLY A 192 12.68 14.01 15.41
CA GLY A 192 13.79 13.42 14.68
C GLY A 192 13.93 11.90 14.90
N ARG A 193 12.97 11.27 15.55
CA ARG A 193 12.92 9.82 15.77
C ARG A 193 12.40 9.13 14.53
N THR A 194 12.74 7.87 14.42
CA THR A 194 12.36 7.03 13.27
C THR A 194 11.58 5.82 13.78
N TYR A 195 10.52 5.51 13.07
CA TYR A 195 9.57 4.48 13.46
C TYR A 195 9.29 3.53 12.29
N ALA A 196 8.86 2.32 12.62
CA ALA A 196 8.12 1.41 11.76
C ALA A 196 6.70 1.26 12.31
N LEU A 197 5.72 1.25 11.44
CA LEU A 197 4.34 0.90 11.68
C LEU A 197 4.14 -0.51 11.12
N VAL A 198 3.61 -1.40 11.93
CA VAL A 198 3.49 -2.82 11.58
C VAL A 198 2.09 -3.30 11.92
N SER A 199 1.43 -3.96 10.99
CA SER A 199 0.16 -4.63 11.26
C SER A 199 0.39 -6.05 11.77
N GLN A 200 -0.62 -6.61 12.40
CA GLN A 200 -0.65 -8.00 12.83
C GLN A 200 -1.54 -8.81 11.90
N ARG A 201 -0.97 -9.88 11.32
CA ARG A 201 -1.70 -10.79 10.42
C ARG A 201 -2.94 -11.37 11.12
N GLU A 202 -4.04 -11.49 10.42
CA GLU A 202 -5.33 -12.01 10.90
C GLU A 202 -5.88 -11.25 12.11
N ARG A 203 -5.43 -10.01 12.31
CA ARG A 203 -5.86 -9.13 13.41
C ARG A 203 -6.01 -7.70 12.92
N THR A 204 -6.78 -6.93 13.66
CA THR A 204 -6.96 -5.48 13.36
C THR A 204 -5.87 -4.59 13.97
N ARG A 205 -4.84 -5.21 14.58
CA ARG A 205 -3.85 -4.50 15.39
C ARG A 205 -2.74 -3.88 14.59
N LEU A 206 -2.47 -2.61 14.87
CA LEU A 206 -1.30 -1.87 14.40
C LEU A 206 -0.34 -1.63 15.58
N ALA A 207 0.96 -1.72 15.34
CA ALA A 207 2.01 -1.39 16.32
C ALA A 207 2.93 -0.30 15.79
N LEU A 208 3.23 0.70 16.62
CA LEU A 208 4.27 1.71 16.39
C LEU A 208 5.54 1.27 17.08
N LEU A 209 6.60 1.05 16.32
CA LEU A 209 7.91 0.62 16.78
C LEU A 209 8.94 1.72 16.55
N GLU A 210 9.60 2.22 17.60
CA GLU A 210 10.75 3.13 17.45
C GLU A 210 12.00 2.33 17.07
N LEU A 211 12.66 2.69 15.97
CA LEU A 211 13.94 2.11 15.60
C LEU A 211 15.05 2.73 16.43
N VAL A 212 15.83 1.89 17.10
CA VAL A 212 16.84 2.32 18.05
C VAL A 212 18.22 1.78 17.70
N PRO A 213 19.28 2.60 17.78
CA PRO A 213 20.63 2.11 17.61
C PRO A 213 20.99 1.05 18.67
N ALA A 214 21.63 -0.03 18.23
CA ALA A 214 22.21 -1.06 19.08
C ALA A 214 23.74 -1.07 18.95
N ALA A 215 24.42 -1.99 19.63
CA ALA A 215 25.86 -2.15 19.54
C ALA A 215 26.32 -2.50 18.11
N ASP A 216 27.59 -2.27 17.81
CA ASP A 216 28.28 -2.69 16.58
C ASP A 216 27.58 -2.25 15.27
N GLY A 217 26.94 -1.08 15.29
CA GLY A 217 26.24 -0.53 14.14
C GLY A 217 24.92 -1.22 13.81
N LYS A 218 24.47 -2.11 14.68
CA LYS A 218 23.16 -2.76 14.58
C LYS A 218 22.02 -1.81 14.93
N VAL A 219 20.80 -2.21 14.57
CA VAL A 219 19.57 -1.49 14.84
C VAL A 219 18.53 -2.47 15.38
N GLY A 220 17.98 -2.15 16.51
CA GLY A 220 16.82 -2.83 17.07
C GLY A 220 15.58 -1.94 16.99
N TYR A 221 14.53 -2.36 17.68
CA TYR A 221 13.28 -1.59 17.78
C TYR A 221 12.63 -1.79 19.14
N ARG A 222 11.77 -0.82 19.48
CA ARG A 222 11.05 -0.79 20.74
C ARG A 222 9.59 -0.44 20.50
N LYS A 223 8.67 -1.29 20.95
CA LYS A 223 7.23 -1.02 20.85
C LYS A 223 6.84 0.20 21.69
N VAL A 224 6.22 1.18 21.06
CA VAL A 224 5.79 2.44 21.67
C VAL A 224 4.30 2.42 22.00
N ARG A 225 3.48 1.94 21.04
CA ARG A 225 2.03 1.93 21.13
C ARG A 225 1.43 0.90 20.19
N THR A 226 0.22 0.48 20.51
CA THR A 226 -0.64 -0.29 19.61
C THR A 226 -2.00 0.41 19.49
N LEU A 227 -2.70 0.13 18.40
CA LEU A 227 -4.06 0.54 18.11
C LEU A 227 -4.76 -0.63 17.42
N ASP A 228 -5.97 -0.94 17.82
CA ASP A 228 -6.81 -1.90 17.10
C ASP A 228 -7.84 -1.13 16.27
N LEU A 229 -7.92 -1.43 14.97
CA LEU A 229 -8.97 -0.92 14.09
C LEU A 229 -10.30 -1.66 14.35
N PRO A 230 -11.43 -1.13 13.89
CA PRO A 230 -12.69 -1.85 13.98
C PRO A 230 -12.67 -3.16 13.20
N SER A 231 -13.30 -4.19 13.75
CA SER A 231 -13.56 -5.47 13.07
C SER A 231 -15.05 -5.69 12.80
N SER A 232 -15.92 -4.82 13.32
CA SER A 232 -17.37 -4.89 13.15
C SER A 232 -17.94 -3.49 12.93
N PHE A 233 -18.89 -3.39 12.03
CA PHE A 233 -19.39 -2.12 11.53
C PHE A 233 -20.92 -2.04 11.66
N ARG A 234 -21.40 -0.87 12.05
CA ARG A 234 -22.83 -0.57 12.08
C ARG A 234 -23.28 -0.09 10.70
N LEU A 235 -24.09 -0.89 10.02
CA LEU A 235 -24.61 -0.54 8.70
C LEU A 235 -25.77 0.46 8.77
N PRO A 236 -26.06 1.21 7.68
CA PRO A 236 -27.16 2.19 7.65
C PRO A 236 -28.55 1.62 7.95
N ASN A 237 -28.80 0.35 7.65
CA ASN A 237 -30.04 -0.35 8.00
C ASN A 237 -30.15 -0.72 9.48
N GLY A 238 -29.12 -0.45 10.27
CA GLY A 238 -29.07 -0.72 11.71
C GLY A 238 -28.58 -2.12 12.10
N THR A 239 -28.18 -2.97 11.16
CA THR A 239 -27.52 -4.24 11.46
C THR A 239 -26.03 -4.04 11.77
N SER A 240 -25.41 -5.01 12.44
CA SER A 240 -23.95 -5.10 12.53
C SER A 240 -23.45 -6.05 11.44
N TRP A 241 -22.30 -5.73 10.88
CA TRP A 241 -21.64 -6.52 9.86
C TRP A 241 -20.15 -6.70 10.20
N THR A 242 -19.61 -7.84 9.83
CA THR A 242 -18.19 -8.17 9.77
C THR A 242 -17.93 -8.81 8.42
N PRO A 243 -16.76 -8.63 7.80
CA PRO A 243 -16.43 -9.40 6.59
C PRO A 243 -16.48 -10.89 6.87
N CYS A 244 -16.70 -11.66 5.83
CA CYS A 244 -16.63 -13.11 5.90
C CYS A 244 -15.13 -13.50 5.87
N LEU A 245 -14.66 -14.17 6.88
CA LEU A 245 -13.28 -14.63 7.04
C LEU A 245 -13.29 -16.03 7.63
N GLU A 246 -12.15 -16.68 7.64
CA GLU A 246 -11.96 -17.93 8.38
C GLU A 246 -12.32 -17.75 9.87
N PRO A 247 -12.99 -18.73 10.50
CA PRO A 247 -13.36 -18.61 11.90
C PRO A 247 -12.16 -18.39 12.84
N GLY A 248 -12.14 -17.22 13.48
CA GLY A 248 -11.05 -16.81 14.38
C GLY A 248 -10.19 -15.68 13.81
N GLU A 249 -10.28 -15.39 12.54
CA GLU A 249 -9.62 -14.25 11.90
C GLU A 249 -10.39 -12.94 12.06
N LEU A 250 -9.69 -11.85 11.92
CA LEU A 250 -10.21 -10.49 11.90
C LEU A 250 -9.64 -9.75 10.69
N PRO A 251 -10.35 -8.78 10.12
CA PRO A 251 -9.90 -8.05 8.94
C PRO A 251 -8.56 -7.36 9.23
N GLN A 252 -7.54 -7.79 8.52
CA GLN A 252 -6.15 -7.34 8.69
C GLN A 252 -5.86 -6.11 7.84
N VAL A 253 -4.69 -5.53 8.05
CA VAL A 253 -4.13 -4.42 7.26
C VAL A 253 -2.85 -4.91 6.61
N GLU A 254 -2.70 -4.68 5.31
CA GLU A 254 -1.42 -4.92 4.64
C GLU A 254 -0.80 -3.61 4.17
N GLY A 255 -1.34 -2.98 3.15
CA GLY A 255 -0.79 -1.74 2.62
C GLY A 255 -0.76 -0.61 3.65
N MET A 256 0.41 -0.03 3.87
CA MET A 256 0.58 1.12 4.75
C MET A 256 1.57 2.13 4.20
N VAL A 257 1.19 3.41 4.21
CA VAL A 257 2.10 4.49 3.86
C VAL A 257 1.91 5.70 4.79
N VAL A 258 3.02 6.35 5.16
CA VAL A 258 2.97 7.57 5.96
C VAL A 258 3.32 8.78 5.12
N ASP A 259 2.42 9.74 5.06
CA ASP A 259 2.74 11.05 4.51
C ASP A 259 3.79 11.78 5.39
N PRO A 260 5.00 11.97 4.88
CA PRO A 260 6.08 12.57 5.66
C PRO A 260 5.88 14.07 5.89
N ALA A 261 4.99 14.74 5.16
CA ALA A 261 4.70 16.15 5.35
C ALA A 261 3.78 16.39 6.55
N THR A 262 2.77 15.56 6.72
CA THR A 262 1.70 15.73 7.71
C THR A 262 1.81 14.77 8.90
N GLY A 263 2.51 13.64 8.76
CA GLY A 263 2.49 12.54 9.73
C GLY A 263 1.15 11.80 9.73
N THR A 264 0.48 11.78 8.58
CA THR A 264 -0.74 10.99 8.36
C THR A 264 -0.34 9.59 7.90
N LEU A 265 -0.90 8.57 8.54
CA LEU A 265 -0.83 7.18 8.10
C LEU A 265 -2.09 6.87 7.29
N TYR A 266 -1.90 6.29 6.13
CA TYR A 266 -2.94 5.58 5.38
C TYR A 266 -2.72 4.09 5.52
N ALA A 267 -3.79 3.34 5.75
CA ALA A 267 -3.75 1.90 6.01
C ALA A 267 -4.90 1.21 5.29
N GLY A 268 -4.59 0.30 4.36
CA GLY A 268 -5.53 -0.56 3.66
C GLY A 268 -5.90 -1.73 4.57
N GLN A 269 -7.15 -1.77 5.04
CA GLN A 269 -7.71 -2.93 5.68
C GLN A 269 -8.44 -3.73 4.61
N GLU A 270 -7.87 -4.85 4.23
CA GLU A 270 -8.12 -5.59 2.99
C GLU A 270 -9.58 -5.68 2.58
N ASP A 271 -10.44 -6.24 3.42
CA ASP A 271 -11.88 -6.41 3.16
C ASP A 271 -12.72 -5.16 3.42
N ILE A 272 -12.15 -4.09 3.97
CA ILE A 272 -12.91 -2.95 4.50
C ILE A 272 -12.72 -1.70 3.65
N GLY A 273 -11.45 -1.32 3.39
CA GLY A 273 -11.11 -0.09 2.70
C GLY A 273 -9.95 0.66 3.34
N ILE A 274 -9.81 1.93 3.03
CA ILE A 274 -8.65 2.75 3.41
C ILE A 274 -8.95 3.57 4.66
N TRP A 275 -8.12 3.41 5.67
CA TRP A 275 -8.13 4.21 6.88
C TRP A 275 -7.12 5.34 6.81
N ARG A 276 -7.52 6.51 7.30
CA ARG A 276 -6.65 7.66 7.58
C ARG A 276 -6.54 7.85 9.08
N LEU A 277 -5.32 7.91 9.61
CA LEU A 277 -5.05 8.12 11.03
C LEU A 277 -3.70 8.81 11.23
N ARG A 278 -3.40 9.20 12.46
CA ARG A 278 -2.09 9.78 12.78
C ARG A 278 -1.03 8.68 12.85
N ALA A 279 0.16 8.91 12.28
CA ALA A 279 1.25 7.95 12.31
C ALA A 279 1.75 7.62 13.74
N ASP A 280 1.48 8.47 14.74
CA ASP A 280 1.75 8.18 16.14
C ASP A 280 0.70 7.28 16.80
N LEU A 281 -0.26 6.77 16.04
CA LEU A 281 -1.40 5.95 16.47
C LEU A 281 -2.23 6.58 17.59
N THR A 282 -2.35 7.92 17.59
CA THR A 282 -3.26 8.65 18.48
C THR A 282 -4.48 9.19 17.72
N GLY A 283 -5.54 9.46 18.43
CA GLY A 283 -6.78 9.97 17.84
C GLY A 283 -7.68 8.86 17.33
N THR A 284 -8.69 9.24 16.57
CA THR A 284 -9.69 8.32 16.01
C THR A 284 -9.40 8.07 14.54
N PRO A 285 -9.28 6.82 14.08
CA PRO A 285 -9.19 6.48 12.66
C PRO A 285 -10.44 6.97 11.90
N VAL A 286 -10.25 7.39 10.66
CA VAL A 286 -11.30 7.80 9.73
C VAL A 286 -11.23 6.89 8.51
N LEU A 287 -12.32 6.19 8.19
CA LEU A 287 -12.45 5.42 6.97
C LEU A 287 -12.73 6.40 5.82
N ILE A 288 -11.81 6.51 4.86
CA ILE A 288 -11.91 7.48 3.75
C ILE A 288 -12.63 6.88 2.54
N ASP A 289 -12.42 5.60 2.26
CA ASP A 289 -13.19 4.86 1.28
C ASP A 289 -13.36 3.40 1.72
N LYS A 290 -14.27 2.68 1.06
CA LYS A 290 -14.66 1.31 1.38
C LYS A 290 -14.54 0.44 0.13
N THR A 291 -14.41 -0.85 0.36
CA THR A 291 -14.54 -1.83 -0.72
C THR A 291 -16.00 -1.92 -1.21
N LYS A 292 -16.20 -2.39 -2.43
CA LYS A 292 -17.52 -2.71 -3.00
C LYS A 292 -18.22 -3.78 -2.18
N GLU A 293 -17.46 -4.68 -1.58
CA GLU A 293 -17.90 -5.80 -0.75
C GLU A 293 -18.32 -5.38 0.67
N TYR A 294 -18.03 -4.13 1.07
CA TYR A 294 -18.37 -3.65 2.41
C TYR A 294 -19.86 -3.73 2.70
N GLY A 295 -20.22 -4.49 3.71
CA GLY A 295 -21.60 -4.72 4.13
C GLY A 295 -22.26 -5.93 3.50
N VAL A 296 -21.64 -6.58 2.53
CA VAL A 296 -22.13 -7.84 1.94
C VAL A 296 -21.98 -8.96 2.97
N PRO A 297 -23.07 -9.66 3.36
CA PRO A 297 -22.94 -10.80 4.25
C PRO A 297 -22.31 -11.97 3.51
N GLY A 298 -21.51 -12.77 4.18
CA GLY A 298 -20.91 -13.98 3.63
C GLY A 298 -21.11 -15.19 4.53
N THR A 299 -20.88 -16.36 3.98
CA THR A 299 -20.83 -17.63 4.73
C THR A 299 -19.56 -18.37 4.35
N TYR A 300 -18.72 -18.61 5.34
CA TYR A 300 -17.48 -19.36 5.20
C TYR A 300 -17.78 -20.87 5.09
N ASP A 301 -17.15 -21.52 4.14
CA ASP A 301 -17.23 -22.98 3.95
C ASP A 301 -15.88 -23.60 4.37
N GLU A 302 -15.90 -24.35 5.48
CA GLU A 302 -14.71 -25.04 6.02
C GLU A 302 -14.10 -26.10 5.07
N ALA A 303 -14.84 -26.56 4.07
CA ALA A 303 -14.37 -27.61 3.15
C ALA A 303 -13.60 -27.04 1.96
N THR A 304 -13.95 -25.83 1.53
CA THR A 304 -13.28 -25.13 0.41
C THR A 304 -12.37 -24.00 0.90
N GLU A 305 -12.47 -23.65 2.19
CA GLU A 305 -11.79 -22.49 2.80
C GLU A 305 -12.15 -21.16 2.13
N GLU A 306 -13.37 -21.06 1.58
CA GLU A 306 -13.83 -19.90 0.83
C GLU A 306 -15.10 -19.28 1.45
N CYS A 307 -15.29 -18.00 1.22
CA CYS A 307 -16.51 -17.27 1.56
C CYS A 307 -17.48 -17.18 0.38
N THR A 308 -18.70 -17.66 0.56
CA THR A 308 -19.77 -17.46 -0.41
C THR A 308 -20.51 -16.16 -0.07
N PRO A 309 -20.50 -15.12 -0.94
CA PRO A 309 -21.20 -13.88 -0.69
C PRO A 309 -22.72 -14.06 -0.75
N GLY A 310 -23.41 -13.34 0.13
CA GLY A 310 -24.88 -13.22 0.12
C GLY A 310 -25.37 -12.09 -0.77
N ALA A 311 -26.62 -11.67 -0.55
CA ALA A 311 -27.18 -10.55 -1.31
C ALA A 311 -26.53 -9.23 -0.88
N ASP A 312 -26.07 -8.46 -1.83
CA ASP A 312 -25.49 -7.12 -1.60
C ASP A 312 -26.57 -6.14 -1.11
N PRO A 313 -26.39 -5.53 0.09
CA PRO A 313 -27.32 -4.54 0.62
C PRO A 313 -27.09 -3.13 0.05
N GLY A 314 -26.07 -2.90 -0.78
CA GLY A 314 -25.76 -1.62 -1.40
C GLY A 314 -25.12 -0.60 -0.44
N PHE A 315 -24.24 -1.03 0.46
CA PHE A 315 -23.54 -0.16 1.41
C PHE A 315 -22.05 -0.07 1.14
N GLY A 316 -21.56 -0.77 0.14
CA GLY A 316 -20.16 -0.74 -0.33
C GLY A 316 -19.74 0.61 -0.89
N GLY A 317 -18.43 0.73 -1.14
CA GLY A 317 -17.83 1.81 -1.92
C GLY A 317 -18.04 1.62 -3.42
N GLU A 318 -17.47 2.55 -4.20
CA GLU A 318 -17.60 2.53 -5.66
C GLU A 318 -16.27 2.22 -6.36
N HIS A 319 -15.13 2.42 -5.69
CA HIS A 319 -13.83 2.51 -6.34
C HIS A 319 -12.87 1.36 -6.05
N LEU A 320 -13.04 0.66 -4.94
CA LEU A 320 -12.16 -0.40 -4.47
C LEU A 320 -12.88 -1.75 -4.47
N SER A 321 -12.24 -2.79 -4.99
CA SER A 321 -12.63 -4.19 -4.79
C SER A 321 -11.65 -4.85 -3.83
N ALA A 322 -12.12 -5.67 -2.93
CA ALA A 322 -11.25 -6.38 -1.99
C ALA A 322 -10.31 -7.37 -2.75
N ASP A 323 -9.06 -7.43 -2.34
CA ASP A 323 -8.50 -6.77 -1.18
C ASP A 323 -7.92 -5.39 -1.52
N VAL A 324 -7.87 -4.52 -0.48
CA VAL A 324 -7.19 -3.22 -0.58
C VAL A 324 -5.76 -3.41 -0.11
N GLU A 325 -4.84 -3.42 -1.05
CA GLU A 325 -3.46 -3.82 -0.86
C GLU A 325 -2.48 -2.63 -0.90
N GLY A 326 -1.42 -2.70 -1.67
CA GLY A 326 -0.33 -1.74 -1.71
C GLY A 326 -0.77 -0.27 -1.72
N LEU A 327 -0.29 0.50 -0.75
CA LEU A 327 -0.51 1.95 -0.66
C LEU A 327 0.79 2.70 -0.87
N THR A 328 0.80 3.70 -1.73
CA THR A 328 1.96 4.56 -1.96
C THR A 328 1.55 6.00 -2.25
N LEU A 329 2.50 6.94 -2.16
CA LEU A 329 2.22 8.36 -2.38
C LEU A 329 2.94 8.88 -3.62
N PHE A 330 2.20 9.62 -4.43
CA PHE A 330 2.75 10.52 -5.41
C PHE A 330 2.80 11.91 -4.79
N GLU A 331 4.02 12.39 -4.49
CA GLU A 331 4.22 13.66 -3.82
C GLU A 331 4.47 14.76 -4.83
N GLU A 332 3.58 15.73 -4.93
CA GLU A 332 3.80 16.94 -5.71
C GLU A 332 4.50 18.05 -4.91
N ARG A 333 4.88 19.11 -5.63
CA ARG A 333 5.39 20.32 -4.98
C ARG A 333 4.26 20.98 -4.20
N ASP A 334 4.63 21.64 -3.13
CA ASP A 334 3.71 22.43 -2.30
C ASP A 334 2.78 21.61 -1.39
N GLY A 335 2.93 20.29 -1.35
CA GLY A 335 2.18 19.41 -0.47
C GLY A 335 1.01 18.68 -1.14
N ASP A 336 0.73 19.02 -2.38
CA ASP A 336 -0.26 18.37 -3.23
C ASP A 336 0.18 16.95 -3.64
N GLY A 337 -0.64 16.23 -4.36
CA GLY A 337 -0.37 14.93 -4.93
C GLY A 337 -1.44 13.91 -4.62
N TYR A 338 -1.09 12.64 -4.75
CA TYR A 338 -2.08 11.57 -4.70
C TYR A 338 -1.66 10.45 -3.75
N LEU A 339 -2.65 9.86 -3.09
CA LEU A 339 -2.55 8.52 -2.53
C LEU A 339 -2.98 7.53 -3.61
N LEU A 340 -2.11 6.59 -3.93
CA LEU A 340 -2.42 5.46 -4.81
C LEU A 340 -2.70 4.24 -3.96
N ALA A 341 -3.77 3.51 -4.30
CA ALA A 341 -4.14 2.26 -3.67
C ALA A 341 -4.31 1.16 -4.73
N SER A 342 -3.74 -0.01 -4.49
CA SER A 342 -4.07 -1.21 -5.25
C SER A 342 -5.44 -1.72 -4.85
N SER A 343 -6.29 -1.95 -5.84
CA SER A 343 -7.59 -2.63 -5.74
C SER A 343 -7.42 -3.99 -6.39
N GLN A 344 -7.00 -4.97 -5.58
CA GLN A 344 -6.56 -6.28 -6.05
C GLN A 344 -7.69 -7.01 -6.78
N GLY A 345 -8.89 -7.02 -6.20
CA GLY A 345 -10.02 -7.81 -6.74
C GLY A 345 -10.56 -7.37 -8.11
N ASP A 346 -10.14 -6.19 -8.64
CA ASP A 346 -10.51 -5.76 -9.99
C ASP A 346 -9.33 -5.30 -10.85
N ASN A 347 -8.10 -5.54 -10.37
CA ASN A 347 -6.85 -5.25 -11.07
C ASN A 347 -6.71 -3.78 -11.46
N THR A 348 -7.12 -2.87 -10.55
CA THR A 348 -7.05 -1.42 -10.77
C THR A 348 -6.21 -0.72 -9.71
N PHE A 349 -5.78 0.50 -10.03
CA PHE A 349 -5.13 1.40 -9.09
C PHE A 349 -5.99 2.64 -8.93
N ALA A 350 -6.48 2.86 -7.71
CA ALA A 350 -7.30 4.02 -7.36
C ALA A 350 -6.41 5.19 -6.89
N LEU A 351 -6.77 6.40 -7.28
CA LEU A 351 -6.10 7.64 -6.92
C LEU A 351 -7.02 8.50 -6.06
N TYR A 352 -6.51 8.94 -4.94
CA TYR A 352 -7.20 9.84 -4.02
C TYR A 352 -6.37 11.09 -3.81
N ASP A 353 -7.02 12.23 -3.63
CA ASP A 353 -6.34 13.43 -3.19
C ASP A 353 -5.54 13.16 -1.91
N ARG A 354 -4.27 13.55 -1.91
CA ARG A 354 -3.39 13.40 -0.74
C ARG A 354 -3.75 14.38 0.37
N GLU A 355 -4.34 15.53 0.04
CA GLU A 355 -4.64 16.56 1.02
C GLU A 355 -5.78 16.16 1.95
N VAL A 356 -5.48 16.15 3.25
CA VAL A 356 -6.48 15.86 4.29
C VAL A 356 -7.62 16.89 4.28
N GLY A 357 -7.32 18.13 3.80
CA GLY A 357 -8.28 19.23 3.68
C GLY A 357 -9.41 18.95 2.71
N ASP A 358 -9.12 18.20 1.66
CA ASP A 358 -10.06 17.82 0.60
C ASP A 358 -10.68 16.43 0.82
N ALA A 359 -10.65 15.97 2.07
CA ALA A 359 -11.25 14.72 2.54
C ALA A 359 -10.69 13.44 1.90
N ASN A 360 -9.60 13.51 1.13
CA ASN A 360 -9.06 12.45 0.28
C ASN A 360 -10.11 11.97 -0.74
N GLU A 361 -10.67 12.90 -1.52
CA GLU A 361 -11.64 12.57 -2.57
C GLU A 361 -11.01 11.67 -3.64
N TYR A 362 -11.82 10.81 -4.25
CA TYR A 362 -11.38 9.96 -5.35
C TYR A 362 -11.23 10.80 -6.61
N GLU A 363 -10.04 10.76 -7.21
CA GLU A 363 -9.68 11.57 -8.40
C GLU A 363 -9.61 10.75 -9.69
N GLY A 364 -9.75 9.44 -9.60
CA GLY A 364 -9.67 8.55 -10.75
C GLY A 364 -8.83 7.32 -10.48
N GLY A 365 -8.37 6.68 -11.55
CA GLY A 365 -7.54 5.49 -11.44
C GLY A 365 -6.98 5.07 -12.79
N PHE A 366 -6.26 3.96 -12.82
CA PHE A 366 -5.69 3.40 -14.04
C PHE A 366 -5.51 1.88 -13.91
N LYS A 367 -5.15 1.23 -15.02
CA LYS A 367 -4.72 -0.16 -15.08
C LYS A 367 -3.33 -0.27 -15.68
N VAL A 368 -2.59 -1.31 -15.30
CA VAL A 368 -1.35 -1.67 -15.97
C VAL A 368 -1.65 -2.86 -16.89
N GLY A 369 -1.77 -2.58 -18.17
CA GLY A 369 -2.09 -3.58 -19.18
C GLY A 369 -0.85 -4.17 -19.86
N ALA A 370 -1.05 -5.23 -20.63
CA ALA A 370 0.00 -5.89 -21.37
C ALA A 370 0.69 -4.96 -22.36
N ALA A 371 2.02 -4.91 -22.33
CA ALA A 371 2.83 -4.19 -23.31
C ALA A 371 3.14 -5.06 -24.54
N SER A 372 3.18 -6.37 -24.39
CA SER A 372 3.46 -7.34 -25.46
C SER A 372 2.97 -8.75 -25.06
N SER A 373 3.22 -9.74 -25.89
CA SER A 373 2.95 -11.14 -25.54
C SER A 373 3.93 -11.77 -24.54
N THR A 374 4.93 -11.01 -24.10
CA THR A 374 5.95 -11.44 -23.12
C THR A 374 6.12 -10.44 -21.99
N LEU A 375 5.32 -9.41 -21.93
CA LEU A 375 5.22 -8.43 -20.86
C LEU A 375 3.73 -8.15 -20.72
N ASP A 376 3.09 -8.93 -19.87
CA ASP A 376 1.64 -9.02 -19.70
C ASP A 376 1.07 -7.90 -18.82
N SER A 377 -0.19 -8.01 -18.46
CA SER A 377 -0.89 -7.10 -17.52
C SER A 377 -0.43 -7.35 -16.08
N VAL A 378 -0.83 -6.45 -15.22
CA VAL A 378 -0.74 -6.64 -13.76
C VAL A 378 -2.06 -7.19 -13.28
N GLU A 379 -1.99 -8.28 -12.54
CA GLU A 379 -3.13 -8.96 -11.95
C GLU A 379 -2.87 -9.25 -10.47
N GLU A 380 -3.89 -9.22 -9.64
CA GLU A 380 -3.83 -9.52 -8.20
C GLU A 380 -2.65 -8.82 -7.45
N CYS A 381 -2.55 -7.49 -7.61
CA CYS A 381 -1.40 -6.72 -7.12
C CYS A 381 -1.39 -6.52 -5.61
N ASP A 382 -0.46 -7.18 -4.90
CA ASP A 382 -0.24 -7.03 -3.45
C ASP A 382 0.46 -5.71 -3.12
N GLY A 383 1.56 -5.36 -3.79
CA GLY A 383 2.42 -4.26 -3.41
C GLY A 383 2.71 -3.24 -4.51
N ALA A 384 2.78 -1.97 -4.14
CA ALA A 384 3.10 -0.88 -5.06
C ALA A 384 3.99 0.19 -4.43
N ALA A 385 4.96 0.70 -5.19
CA ALA A 385 5.81 1.81 -4.78
C ALA A 385 5.95 2.86 -5.85
N ILE A 386 5.78 4.12 -5.49
CA ILE A 386 6.06 5.29 -6.34
C ILE A 386 7.32 6.01 -5.84
N LEU A 387 8.15 6.43 -6.79
CA LEU A 387 9.15 7.45 -6.58
C LEU A 387 9.08 8.49 -7.70
N ASN A 388 8.46 9.63 -7.44
CA ASN A 388 8.30 10.72 -8.42
C ASN A 388 9.50 11.68 -8.44
N ALA A 389 10.67 11.12 -8.60
CA ALA A 389 11.93 11.84 -8.77
C ALA A 389 12.72 11.26 -9.94
N PRO A 390 13.50 12.07 -10.68
CA PRO A 390 14.29 11.57 -11.80
C PRO A 390 15.26 10.45 -11.40
N LEU A 391 15.22 9.34 -12.14
CA LEU A 391 16.09 8.16 -12.00
C LEU A 391 16.96 8.01 -13.26
N GLY A 392 17.71 9.04 -13.60
CA GLY A 392 18.50 9.10 -14.82
C GLY A 392 17.65 9.25 -16.09
N THR A 393 18.18 8.78 -17.22
CA THR A 393 17.51 8.88 -18.52
C THR A 393 16.44 7.82 -18.72
N ARG A 394 16.45 6.74 -17.91
CA ARG A 394 15.50 5.64 -18.08
C ARG A 394 14.11 6.03 -17.56
N TYR A 395 14.06 6.66 -16.39
CA TYR A 395 12.82 7.12 -15.77
C TYR A 395 12.96 8.60 -15.39
N PRO A 396 12.88 9.52 -16.35
CA PRO A 396 13.17 10.93 -16.13
C PRO A 396 12.13 11.65 -15.27
N ARG A 397 10.91 11.09 -15.14
CA ARG A 397 9.83 11.61 -14.30
C ARG A 397 9.55 10.73 -13.09
N GLY A 398 10.34 9.67 -12.87
CA GLY A 398 10.17 8.74 -11.78
C GLY A 398 9.69 7.36 -12.23
N LEU A 399 9.47 6.50 -11.26
CA LEU A 399 9.18 5.09 -11.43
C LEU A 399 8.01 4.69 -10.52
N LEU A 400 7.10 3.90 -11.07
CA LEU A 400 6.14 3.07 -10.33
C LEU A 400 6.61 1.61 -10.49
N VAL A 401 6.72 0.90 -9.38
CA VAL A 401 6.90 -0.56 -9.36
C VAL A 401 5.67 -1.16 -8.71
N VAL A 402 5.12 -2.17 -9.35
CA VAL A 402 3.96 -2.92 -8.86
C VAL A 402 4.28 -4.41 -8.85
N GLN A 403 3.75 -5.11 -7.87
CA GLN A 403 3.75 -6.57 -7.88
C GLN A 403 2.73 -7.05 -8.91
N ASP A 404 2.99 -8.20 -9.50
CA ASP A 404 2.09 -8.92 -10.38
C ASP A 404 1.89 -10.34 -9.84
N GLY A 405 0.67 -10.64 -9.49
CA GLY A 405 0.28 -11.91 -8.86
C GLY A 405 0.14 -13.06 -9.84
N GLU A 406 0.06 -12.78 -11.15
CA GLU A 406 -0.14 -13.81 -12.16
C GLU A 406 0.71 -13.56 -13.42
N GLU A 407 1.98 -13.93 -13.36
CA GLU A 407 2.90 -13.83 -14.52
C GLU A 407 2.50 -14.76 -15.66
N THR A 408 2.19 -14.21 -16.82
CA THR A 408 1.83 -14.96 -18.03
C THR A 408 2.70 -14.57 -19.25
N PRO A 409 3.03 -15.53 -20.17
CA PRO A 409 2.66 -16.92 -20.11
C PRO A 409 3.46 -17.71 -19.06
N GLY A 410 2.75 -18.44 -18.23
CA GLY A 410 3.37 -19.32 -17.25
C GLY A 410 4.22 -20.44 -17.89
N GLU A 411 5.18 -20.97 -17.15
CA GLU A 411 5.99 -22.13 -17.55
C GLU A 411 5.37 -23.44 -17.06
N GLN A 412 4.93 -24.32 -17.97
CA GLN A 412 4.62 -25.73 -17.68
C GLN A 412 3.72 -25.97 -16.46
N ASP A 413 2.62 -25.28 -16.34
CA ASP A 413 1.68 -25.37 -15.21
C ASP A 413 2.27 -24.91 -13.85
N ARG A 414 3.34 -24.11 -13.84
CA ARG A 414 3.90 -23.49 -12.65
C ARG A 414 3.26 -22.10 -12.43
N THR A 415 2.88 -21.81 -11.21
CA THR A 415 2.48 -20.48 -10.80
C THR A 415 3.72 -19.60 -10.63
N ALA A 416 3.66 -18.39 -11.14
CA ALA A 416 4.73 -17.41 -11.03
C ALA A 416 4.16 -16.02 -10.78
N THR A 417 4.91 -15.24 -10.03
CA THR A 417 4.64 -13.83 -9.72
C THR A 417 5.85 -12.98 -10.07
N GLY A 418 5.70 -11.68 -10.10
CA GLY A 418 6.80 -10.81 -10.47
C GLY A 418 6.65 -9.35 -10.06
N PHE A 419 7.54 -8.50 -10.60
CA PHE A 419 7.48 -7.06 -10.40
C PHE A 419 7.56 -6.35 -11.74
N LYS A 420 6.61 -5.47 -12.03
CA LYS A 420 6.58 -4.65 -13.24
C LYS A 420 7.02 -3.22 -12.97
N PHE A 421 7.86 -2.71 -13.85
CA PHE A 421 8.49 -1.38 -13.76
C PHE A 421 7.83 -0.44 -14.77
N VAL A 422 7.01 0.48 -14.31
CA VAL A 422 6.20 1.40 -15.10
C VAL A 422 6.82 2.79 -15.09
N ASP A 423 6.93 3.44 -16.26
CA ASP A 423 7.32 4.85 -16.31
C ASP A 423 6.26 5.72 -15.65
N LEU A 424 6.61 6.34 -14.54
CA LEU A 424 5.68 7.20 -13.81
C LEU A 424 5.17 8.37 -14.66
N GLY A 425 6.00 8.85 -15.62
CA GLY A 425 5.56 9.85 -16.58
C GLY A 425 4.39 9.42 -17.45
N ALA A 426 4.33 8.15 -17.81
CA ALA A 426 3.20 7.60 -18.57
C ALA A 426 1.93 7.50 -17.70
N VAL A 427 2.07 7.18 -16.40
CA VAL A 427 0.94 7.17 -15.46
C VAL A 427 0.36 8.57 -15.30
N VAL A 428 1.23 9.56 -15.03
CA VAL A 428 0.83 10.97 -14.88
C VAL A 428 0.10 11.48 -16.12
N ASP A 429 0.61 11.17 -17.32
CA ASP A 429 -0.01 11.62 -18.57
C ASP A 429 -1.34 10.90 -18.87
N ALA A 430 -1.49 9.64 -18.44
CA ALA A 430 -2.70 8.85 -18.69
C ALA A 430 -3.82 9.13 -17.67
N ALA A 431 -3.47 9.30 -16.41
CA ALA A 431 -4.41 9.54 -15.31
C ALA A 431 -4.69 11.02 -15.05
N ASP A 432 -4.11 11.92 -15.86
CA ASP A 432 -4.24 13.40 -15.75
C ASP A 432 -3.85 13.94 -14.35
N MET A 433 -2.76 13.39 -13.80
CA MET A 433 -2.20 13.72 -12.46
C MET A 433 -1.31 14.95 -12.52
#